data_501b0354e54e07474ea509ad0f6fecbf
#
_entry.id   501b0354e54e07474ea509ad0f6fecbf
#
_cell.length_a   1.000
_cell.length_b   1.000
_cell.length_c   1.000
_cell.angle_alpha   90.00
_cell.angle_beta   90.00
_cell.angle_gamma   90.00
#
_symmetry.space_group_name_H-M   'P 1'
#
loop_
_entity.id
_entity.type
_entity.pdbx_description
1 polymer ?
#
loop_
_entity_poly.entity_id
_entity_poly.type
_entity_poly.pdbx_seq_one_letter_code
_entity_poly.pdbx_strand_id
1 'polypeptide(L)'
;MESYALLIAATLNAGTVLALASLGLLINEKVGIVNLGAEGMMLCAAVAGFATVVHTGNDWLGFAAGMGAGAMLATIFGVLVIWLNTNQYATGLALTLFGTGFSAFAGTAFVQAKIPERASFAIPVLADIPLLGPALFRHHPLVYLAVVLTAGLIWFLYRTRNGLVLRSVGESPESAHALGYPVRRIRLLAVVAGGALCGLAGAYISVIYTPLWVEGMVAGKGWIALALTTFATWRPARVLLGAYLFGGVTMLQFHLQGTGIDIPSQFLTMLPYLATIVVLALISRNPQWIKINMPASIGKPFYPGS
;
A
#
# COMPACT_ATOMS: atom_id res chain seq x y z
N MET A 1 -27.13 -11.65 -11.34
CA MET A 1 -26.52 -11.95 -10.02
C MET A 1 -25.03 -12.24 -10.14
N GLU A 2 -24.56 -12.96 -11.15
CA GLU A 2 -23.12 -13.20 -11.38
C GLU A 2 -22.31 -11.91 -11.60
N SER A 3 -22.88 -10.93 -12.29
CA SER A 3 -22.22 -9.64 -12.53
C SER A 3 -21.87 -8.89 -11.24
N TYR A 4 -22.72 -8.95 -10.22
CA TYR A 4 -22.44 -8.34 -8.90
C TYR A 4 -21.36 -9.09 -8.12
N ALA A 5 -21.34 -10.43 -8.22
CA ALA A 5 -20.28 -11.23 -7.60
C ALA A 5 -18.91 -10.91 -8.21
N LEU A 6 -18.84 -10.77 -9.53
CA LEU A 6 -17.63 -10.38 -10.23
C LEU A 6 -17.19 -8.95 -9.86
N LEU A 7 -18.12 -8.01 -9.69
CA LEU A 7 -17.82 -6.65 -9.27
C LEU A 7 -17.21 -6.63 -7.85
N ILE A 8 -17.78 -7.40 -6.92
CA ILE A 8 -17.24 -7.53 -5.56
C ILE A 8 -15.85 -8.17 -5.59
N ALA A 9 -15.68 -9.24 -6.37
CA ALA A 9 -14.40 -9.89 -6.53
C ALA A 9 -13.32 -8.94 -7.08
N ALA A 10 -13.65 -8.18 -8.12
CA ALA A 10 -12.77 -7.15 -8.68
C ALA A 10 -12.45 -6.04 -7.68
N THR A 11 -13.44 -5.63 -6.86
CA THR A 11 -13.27 -4.66 -5.78
C THR A 11 -12.25 -5.14 -4.74
N LEU A 12 -12.32 -6.40 -4.33
CA LEU A 12 -11.39 -6.98 -3.37
C LEU A 12 -9.96 -7.03 -3.95
N ASN A 13 -9.81 -7.43 -5.21
CA ASN A 13 -8.51 -7.46 -5.87
C ASN A 13 -7.89 -6.06 -5.99
N ALA A 14 -8.66 -5.07 -6.46
CA ALA A 14 -8.19 -3.68 -6.58
C ALA A 14 -7.87 -3.05 -5.22
N GLY A 15 -8.74 -3.28 -4.24
CA GLY A 15 -8.57 -2.77 -2.87
C GLY A 15 -7.40 -3.40 -2.14
N THR A 16 -7.04 -4.65 -2.43
CA THR A 16 -5.89 -5.33 -1.81
C THR A 16 -4.56 -4.62 -2.12
N VAL A 17 -4.38 -4.10 -3.33
CA VAL A 17 -3.22 -3.28 -3.69
C VAL A 17 -3.10 -2.09 -2.74
N LEU A 18 -4.19 -1.33 -2.60
CA LEU A 18 -4.23 -0.14 -1.76
C LEU A 18 -4.08 -0.49 -0.27
N ALA A 19 -4.69 -1.60 0.17
CA ALA A 19 -4.59 -2.06 1.55
C ALA A 19 -3.13 -2.37 1.93
N LEU A 20 -2.42 -3.17 1.13
CA LEU A 20 -1.03 -3.53 1.39
C LEU A 20 -0.10 -2.30 1.41
N ALA A 21 -0.21 -1.42 0.42
CA ALA A 21 0.59 -0.20 0.36
C ALA A 21 0.28 0.75 1.53
N SER A 22 -1.00 0.98 1.84
CA SER A 22 -1.41 1.88 2.93
C SER A 22 -1.05 1.32 4.31
N LEU A 23 -1.12 0.01 4.54
CA LEU A 23 -0.64 -0.61 5.78
C LEU A 23 0.86 -0.39 5.96
N GLY A 24 1.65 -0.48 4.88
CA GLY A 24 3.07 -0.16 4.89
C GLY A 24 3.34 1.29 5.27
N LEU A 25 2.66 2.22 4.61
CA LEU A 25 2.77 3.65 4.91
C LEU A 25 2.29 4.01 6.32
N LEU A 26 1.23 3.34 6.80
CA LEU A 26 0.77 3.50 8.17
C LEU A 26 1.87 3.17 9.20
N ILE A 27 2.64 2.11 8.99
CA ILE A 27 3.76 1.75 9.86
C ILE A 27 4.82 2.88 9.85
N ASN A 28 5.15 3.42 8.67
CA ASN A 28 6.11 4.51 8.52
C ASN A 28 5.63 5.78 9.26
N GLU A 29 4.37 6.15 9.06
CA GLU A 29 3.81 7.34 9.67
C GLU A 29 3.64 7.19 11.19
N LYS A 30 3.37 5.97 11.68
CA LYS A 30 3.30 5.69 13.13
C LYS A 30 4.61 5.92 13.88
N VAL A 31 5.75 5.96 13.21
CA VAL A 31 7.05 6.37 13.80
C VAL A 31 7.43 7.80 13.45
N GLY A 32 6.52 8.57 12.83
CA GLY A 32 6.72 9.96 12.48
C GLY A 32 7.44 10.19 11.15
N ILE A 33 7.58 9.18 10.29
CA ILE A 33 8.22 9.29 8.96
C ILE A 33 7.17 9.29 7.86
N VAL A 34 7.14 10.35 7.05
CA VAL A 34 6.30 10.45 5.84
C VAL A 34 7.09 9.98 4.63
N ASN A 35 6.60 8.96 3.96
CA ASN A 35 7.29 8.34 2.82
C ASN A 35 6.51 8.58 1.51
N LEU A 36 6.84 9.66 0.81
CA LEU A 36 6.30 9.96 -0.51
C LEU A 36 6.90 9.09 -1.63
N GLY A 37 7.93 8.29 -1.31
CA GLY A 37 8.58 7.38 -2.26
C GLY A 37 7.81 6.09 -2.54
N ALA A 38 6.63 5.89 -1.93
CA ALA A 38 5.85 4.67 -2.05
C ALA A 38 5.53 4.29 -3.51
N GLU A 39 5.15 5.27 -4.34
CA GLU A 39 4.88 5.03 -5.77
C GLU A 39 6.10 4.46 -6.48
N GLY A 40 7.28 5.05 -6.27
CA GLY A 40 8.55 4.57 -6.85
C GLY A 40 8.96 3.19 -6.33
N MET A 41 8.74 2.92 -5.03
CA MET A 41 8.97 1.60 -4.43
C MET A 41 8.07 0.54 -5.05
N MET A 42 6.79 0.84 -5.25
CA MET A 42 5.82 -0.05 -5.89
C MET A 42 6.19 -0.32 -7.35
N LEU A 43 6.62 0.69 -8.12
CA LEU A 43 7.03 0.55 -9.51
C LEU A 43 8.27 -0.35 -9.64
N CYS A 44 9.32 -0.11 -8.87
CA CYS A 44 10.51 -0.96 -8.87
C CYS A 44 10.19 -2.40 -8.44
N ALA A 45 9.34 -2.56 -7.43
CA ALA A 45 8.91 -3.87 -6.96
C ALA A 45 8.03 -4.61 -7.98
N ALA A 46 7.21 -3.89 -8.73
CA ALA A 46 6.42 -4.48 -9.81
C ALA A 46 7.32 -5.09 -10.89
N VAL A 47 8.39 -4.39 -11.29
CA VAL A 47 9.38 -4.94 -12.24
C VAL A 47 10.12 -6.12 -11.63
N ALA A 48 10.63 -5.99 -10.41
CA ALA A 48 11.41 -7.04 -9.75
C ALA A 48 10.58 -8.31 -9.56
N GLY A 49 9.33 -8.16 -9.10
CA GLY A 49 8.40 -9.28 -8.94
C GLY A 49 8.07 -9.95 -10.26
N PHE A 50 7.69 -9.16 -11.27
CA PHE A 50 7.35 -9.66 -12.59
C PHE A 50 8.53 -10.39 -13.25
N ALA A 51 9.71 -9.77 -13.28
CA ALA A 51 10.93 -10.37 -13.82
C ALA A 51 11.25 -11.72 -13.15
N THR A 52 11.14 -11.77 -11.82
CA THR A 52 11.40 -13.00 -11.06
C THR A 52 10.39 -14.09 -11.45
N VAL A 53 9.12 -13.77 -11.61
CA VAL A 53 8.11 -14.77 -12.01
C VAL A 53 8.31 -15.22 -13.45
N VAL A 54 8.67 -14.32 -14.37
CA VAL A 54 8.99 -14.67 -15.77
C VAL A 54 10.14 -15.68 -15.83
N HIS A 55 11.17 -15.53 -15.00
CA HIS A 55 12.34 -16.42 -15.03
C HIS A 55 12.15 -17.71 -14.21
N THR A 56 11.39 -17.67 -13.12
CA THR A 56 11.28 -18.81 -12.18
C THR A 56 9.96 -19.56 -12.28
N GLY A 57 8.92 -18.94 -12.83
CA GLY A 57 7.57 -19.47 -12.81
C GLY A 57 6.90 -19.51 -11.43
N ASN A 58 7.55 -18.94 -10.40
CA ASN A 58 7.09 -19.02 -9.01
C ASN A 58 6.65 -17.65 -8.49
N ASP A 59 5.37 -17.51 -8.17
CA ASP A 59 4.78 -16.25 -7.70
C ASP A 59 5.30 -15.82 -6.33
N TRP A 60 5.55 -16.78 -5.43
CA TRP A 60 6.05 -16.48 -4.08
C TRP A 60 7.47 -15.90 -4.11
N LEU A 61 8.31 -16.39 -5.02
CA LEU A 61 9.62 -15.78 -5.26
C LEU A 61 9.47 -14.37 -5.86
N GLY A 62 8.49 -14.16 -6.74
CA GLY A 62 8.17 -12.84 -7.27
C GLY A 62 7.75 -11.86 -6.17
N PHE A 63 6.89 -12.29 -5.25
CA PHE A 63 6.50 -11.46 -4.10
C PHE A 63 7.67 -11.19 -3.17
N ALA A 64 8.51 -12.19 -2.90
CA ALA A 64 9.70 -11.99 -2.09
C ALA A 64 10.68 -11.01 -2.74
N ALA A 65 10.88 -11.09 -4.06
CA ALA A 65 11.72 -10.15 -4.82
C ALA A 65 11.13 -8.73 -4.79
N GLY A 66 9.81 -8.59 -4.96
CA GLY A 66 9.14 -7.30 -4.85
C GLY A 66 9.24 -6.70 -3.44
N MET A 67 9.02 -7.49 -2.40
CA MET A 67 9.23 -7.07 -1.00
C MET A 67 10.68 -6.64 -0.77
N GLY A 68 11.65 -7.40 -1.30
CA GLY A 68 13.08 -7.08 -1.21
C GLY A 68 13.42 -5.76 -1.90
N ALA A 69 12.91 -5.53 -3.11
CA ALA A 69 13.12 -4.29 -3.85
C ALA A 69 12.52 -3.08 -3.10
N GLY A 70 11.31 -3.20 -2.60
CA GLY A 70 10.66 -2.17 -1.80
C GLY A 70 11.41 -1.89 -0.49
N ALA A 71 11.86 -2.93 0.22
CA ALA A 71 12.66 -2.81 1.45
C ALA A 71 14.02 -2.16 1.19
N MET A 72 14.68 -2.49 0.08
CA MET A 72 15.97 -1.91 -0.31
C MET A 72 15.85 -0.40 -0.56
N LEU A 73 14.86 0.01 -1.35
CA LEU A 73 14.60 1.44 -1.61
C LEU A 73 14.19 2.18 -0.32
N ALA A 74 13.38 1.53 0.52
CA ALA A 74 13.01 2.08 1.83
C ALA A 74 14.22 2.21 2.76
N THR A 75 15.19 1.31 2.67
CA THR A 75 16.45 1.42 3.44
C THR A 75 17.24 2.64 2.99
N ILE A 76 17.38 2.85 1.68
CA ILE A 76 18.05 4.05 1.13
C ILE A 76 17.32 5.31 1.61
N PHE A 77 16.01 5.38 1.45
CA PHE A 77 15.19 6.49 1.95
C PHE A 77 15.37 6.71 3.44
N GLY A 78 15.30 5.64 4.23
CA GLY A 78 15.42 5.70 5.69
C GLY A 78 16.80 6.20 6.14
N VAL A 79 17.89 5.76 5.49
CA VAL A 79 19.25 6.26 5.77
C VAL A 79 19.33 7.76 5.50
N LEU A 80 18.87 8.22 4.35
CA LEU A 80 18.91 9.64 3.99
C LEU A 80 18.11 10.50 4.99
N VAL A 81 16.89 10.07 5.34
CA VAL A 81 15.97 10.86 6.18
C VAL A 81 16.32 10.79 7.67
N ILE A 82 16.80 9.62 8.16
CA ILE A 82 16.99 9.38 9.60
C ILE A 82 18.40 9.70 10.06
N TRP A 83 19.44 9.42 9.23
CA TRP A 83 20.83 9.69 9.60
C TRP A 83 21.33 11.00 9.02
N LEU A 84 21.04 11.31 7.77
CA LEU A 84 21.44 12.54 7.12
C LEU A 84 20.44 13.69 7.32
N ASN A 85 19.30 13.40 7.97
CA ASN A 85 18.23 14.36 8.26
C ASN A 85 17.78 15.17 7.03
N THR A 86 17.77 14.54 5.84
CA THR A 86 17.26 15.18 4.64
C THR A 86 15.75 15.43 4.75
N ASN A 87 15.24 16.36 3.96
CA ASN A 87 13.81 16.63 3.93
C ASN A 87 13.04 15.39 3.44
N GLN A 88 12.13 14.87 4.27
CA GLN A 88 11.38 13.63 4.00
C GLN A 88 10.56 13.71 2.71
N TYR A 89 9.92 14.85 2.47
CA TYR A 89 9.08 15.07 1.29
C TYR A 89 9.91 15.11 0.01
N ALA A 90 10.97 15.92 0.00
CA ALA A 90 11.86 16.05 -1.16
C ALA A 90 12.56 14.72 -1.48
N THR A 91 13.06 14.01 -0.46
CA THR A 91 13.71 12.71 -0.63
C THR A 91 12.73 11.66 -1.15
N GLY A 92 11.50 11.65 -0.62
CA GLY A 92 10.45 10.74 -1.11
C GLY A 92 10.05 11.00 -2.56
N LEU A 93 9.89 12.29 -2.94
CA LEU A 93 9.61 12.67 -4.32
C LEU A 93 10.75 12.27 -5.27
N ALA A 94 12.00 12.52 -4.86
CA ALA A 94 13.17 12.12 -5.65
C ALA A 94 13.21 10.59 -5.84
N LEU A 95 12.87 9.83 -4.79
CA LEU A 95 12.80 8.38 -4.88
C LEU A 95 11.65 7.91 -5.79
N THR A 96 10.52 8.61 -5.81
CA THR A 96 9.44 8.33 -6.77
C THR A 96 9.90 8.54 -8.21
N LEU A 97 10.54 9.66 -8.50
CA LEU A 97 11.08 9.95 -9.82
C LEU A 97 12.14 8.93 -10.25
N PHE A 98 13.05 8.59 -9.33
CA PHE A 98 14.02 7.52 -9.55
C PHE A 98 13.33 6.20 -9.87
N GLY A 99 12.35 5.79 -9.05
CA GLY A 99 11.62 4.54 -9.23
C GLY A 99 10.85 4.50 -10.55
N THR A 100 10.25 5.62 -10.96
CA THR A 100 9.59 5.75 -12.26
C THR A 100 10.56 5.53 -13.41
N GLY A 101 11.67 6.26 -13.42
CA GLY A 101 12.68 6.13 -14.48
C GLY A 101 13.37 4.76 -14.49
N PHE A 102 13.75 4.24 -13.32
CA PHE A 102 14.37 2.93 -13.20
C PHE A 102 13.43 1.81 -13.64
N SER A 103 12.18 1.84 -13.23
CA SER A 103 11.20 0.81 -13.60
C SER A 103 10.89 0.84 -15.10
N ALA A 104 10.78 2.03 -15.70
CA ALA A 104 10.62 2.18 -17.14
C ALA A 104 11.80 1.55 -17.90
N PHE A 105 13.04 1.85 -17.49
CA PHE A 105 14.24 1.29 -18.09
C PHE A 105 14.34 -0.22 -17.90
N ALA A 106 14.28 -0.71 -16.66
CA ALA A 106 14.41 -2.13 -16.35
C ALA A 106 13.25 -2.97 -16.91
N GLY A 107 12.06 -2.38 -17.03
CA GLY A 107 10.86 -3.03 -17.53
C GLY A 107 10.84 -3.22 -19.04
N THR A 108 11.66 -2.50 -19.82
CA THR A 108 11.69 -2.62 -21.28
C THR A 108 11.93 -4.05 -21.75
N ALA A 109 12.75 -4.82 -21.03
CA ALA A 109 13.02 -6.23 -21.34
C ALA A 109 11.79 -7.15 -21.18
N PHE A 110 10.75 -6.70 -20.50
CA PHE A 110 9.59 -7.52 -20.12
C PHE A 110 8.28 -7.08 -20.78
N VAL A 111 8.27 -6.05 -21.61
CA VAL A 111 7.05 -5.50 -22.26
C VAL A 111 6.26 -6.55 -23.04
N GLN A 112 6.94 -7.53 -23.65
CA GLN A 112 6.29 -8.61 -24.41
C GLN A 112 6.15 -9.92 -23.61
N ALA A 113 6.70 -9.98 -22.40
CA ALA A 113 6.62 -11.16 -21.57
C ALA A 113 5.19 -11.30 -21.01
N LYS A 114 4.69 -12.53 -21.02
CA LYS A 114 3.38 -12.86 -20.46
C LYS A 114 3.55 -13.89 -19.36
N ILE A 115 2.89 -13.69 -18.27
CA ILE A 115 2.74 -14.68 -17.21
C ILE A 115 1.38 -15.35 -17.41
N PRO A 116 1.28 -16.70 -17.38
CA PRO A 116 -0.01 -17.37 -17.41
C PRO A 116 -0.90 -16.87 -16.28
N GLU A 117 -2.19 -16.68 -16.58
CA GLU A 117 -3.16 -16.35 -15.53
C GLU A 117 -3.11 -17.40 -14.42
N ARG A 118 -3.05 -16.94 -13.20
CA ARG A 118 -2.95 -17.82 -12.04
C ARG A 118 -4.33 -18.25 -11.58
N ALA A 119 -4.48 -19.53 -11.31
CA ALA A 119 -5.71 -20.06 -10.76
C ALA A 119 -5.99 -19.39 -9.38
N SER A 120 -7.20 -18.89 -9.21
CA SER A 120 -7.67 -18.43 -7.91
C SER A 120 -7.71 -19.60 -6.93
N PHE A 121 -7.26 -19.36 -5.71
CA PHE A 121 -7.40 -20.35 -4.64
C PHE A 121 -8.87 -20.38 -4.19
N ALA A 122 -9.57 -21.48 -4.52
CA ALA A 122 -10.93 -21.71 -4.06
C ALA A 122 -10.88 -22.35 -2.66
N ILE A 123 -11.48 -21.70 -1.66
CA ILE A 123 -11.63 -22.31 -0.34
C ILE A 123 -12.70 -23.40 -0.44
N PRO A 124 -12.37 -24.68 -0.18
CA PRO A 124 -13.34 -25.77 -0.30
C PRO A 124 -14.60 -25.50 0.49
N VAL A 125 -15.76 -25.95 -0.02
CA VAL A 125 -17.09 -25.78 0.59
C VAL A 125 -17.60 -24.33 0.53
N LEU A 126 -16.80 -23.32 0.87
CA LEU A 126 -17.22 -21.91 0.87
C LEU A 126 -17.26 -21.31 -0.53
N ALA A 127 -16.41 -21.81 -1.43
CA ALA A 127 -16.37 -21.37 -2.83
C ALA A 127 -17.60 -21.79 -3.65
N ASP A 128 -18.37 -22.77 -3.16
CA ASP A 128 -19.55 -23.30 -3.85
C ASP A 128 -20.86 -22.61 -3.43
N ILE A 129 -20.81 -21.70 -2.47
CA ILE A 129 -21.96 -20.89 -2.04
C ILE A 129 -22.36 -19.96 -3.18
N PRO A 130 -23.61 -20.00 -3.67
CA PRO A 130 -24.07 -19.11 -4.73
C PRO A 130 -23.87 -17.64 -4.34
N LEU A 131 -23.35 -16.82 -5.25
CA LEU A 131 -23.04 -15.41 -5.10
C LEU A 131 -21.83 -15.12 -4.19
N LEU A 132 -21.82 -15.64 -2.95
CA LEU A 132 -20.75 -15.38 -1.97
C LEU A 132 -19.45 -16.15 -2.28
N GLY A 133 -19.56 -17.35 -2.83
CA GLY A 133 -18.41 -18.17 -3.21
C GLY A 133 -17.47 -17.46 -4.17
N PRO A 134 -17.93 -17.10 -5.38
CA PRO A 134 -17.14 -16.36 -6.35
C PRO A 134 -16.74 -14.97 -5.87
N ALA A 135 -17.59 -14.31 -5.06
CA ALA A 135 -17.35 -12.95 -4.58
C ALA A 135 -16.25 -12.85 -3.52
N LEU A 136 -16.16 -13.82 -2.59
CA LEU A 136 -15.31 -13.72 -1.40
C LEU A 136 -14.30 -14.87 -1.25
N PHE A 137 -14.56 -16.05 -1.81
CA PHE A 137 -13.80 -17.27 -1.52
C PHE A 137 -13.03 -17.85 -2.71
N ARG A 138 -12.94 -17.10 -3.82
CA ARG A 138 -12.15 -17.45 -5.01
C ARG A 138 -11.16 -16.34 -5.34
N HIS A 139 -10.18 -16.11 -4.44
CA HIS A 139 -9.16 -15.09 -4.64
C HIS A 139 -7.76 -15.66 -4.48
N HIS A 140 -6.77 -14.89 -4.95
CA HIS A 140 -5.38 -15.20 -4.67
C HIS A 140 -5.12 -15.12 -3.14
N PRO A 141 -4.27 -15.99 -2.56
CA PRO A 141 -3.97 -16.00 -1.11
C PRO A 141 -3.56 -14.64 -0.53
N LEU A 142 -2.95 -13.76 -1.32
CA LEU A 142 -2.57 -12.41 -0.88
C LEU A 142 -3.76 -11.52 -0.50
N VAL A 143 -4.95 -11.75 -1.06
CA VAL A 143 -6.17 -11.01 -0.67
C VAL A 143 -6.50 -11.31 0.80
N TYR A 144 -6.45 -12.58 1.16
CA TYR A 144 -6.67 -13.00 2.55
C TYR A 144 -5.54 -12.58 3.47
N LEU A 145 -4.29 -12.64 2.96
CA LEU A 145 -3.12 -12.17 3.69
C LEU A 145 -3.23 -10.69 4.06
N ALA A 146 -3.79 -9.83 3.20
CA ALA A 146 -4.00 -8.42 3.53
C ALA A 146 -4.91 -8.23 4.75
N VAL A 147 -5.96 -9.06 4.88
CA VAL A 147 -6.85 -9.06 6.06
C VAL A 147 -6.10 -9.56 7.30
N VAL A 148 -5.36 -10.65 7.17
CA VAL A 148 -4.55 -11.22 8.26
C VAL A 148 -3.47 -10.23 8.70
N LEU A 149 -2.78 -9.58 7.78
CA LEU A 149 -1.79 -8.54 8.08
C LEU A 149 -2.43 -7.34 8.79
N THR A 150 -3.64 -6.95 8.39
CA THR A 150 -4.38 -5.89 9.09
C THR A 150 -4.68 -6.28 10.54
N ALA A 151 -5.19 -7.49 10.76
CA ALA A 151 -5.47 -8.00 12.11
C ALA A 151 -4.17 -8.13 12.94
N GLY A 152 -3.10 -8.66 12.33
CA GLY A 152 -1.78 -8.76 12.93
C GLY A 152 -1.20 -7.40 13.31
N LEU A 153 -1.36 -6.39 12.45
CA LEU A 153 -0.89 -5.04 12.71
C LEU A 153 -1.71 -4.36 13.84
N ILE A 154 -3.02 -4.59 13.90
CA ILE A 154 -3.86 -4.14 15.02
C ILE A 154 -3.34 -4.75 16.33
N TRP A 155 -3.17 -6.08 16.35
CA TRP A 155 -2.64 -6.76 17.53
C TRP A 155 -1.24 -6.26 17.90
N PHE A 156 -0.33 -6.15 16.92
CA PHE A 156 1.03 -5.64 17.13
C PHE A 156 1.03 -4.24 17.73
N LEU A 157 0.34 -3.29 17.10
CA LEU A 157 0.34 -1.88 17.53
C LEU A 157 -0.32 -1.66 18.89
N TYR A 158 -1.39 -2.41 19.21
CA TYR A 158 -2.22 -2.09 20.38
C TYR A 158 -2.11 -3.11 21.52
N ARG A 159 -1.49 -4.27 21.29
CA ARG A 159 -1.38 -5.34 22.30
C ARG A 159 0.03 -5.76 22.61
N THR A 160 1.05 -5.31 21.85
CA THR A 160 2.43 -5.69 22.09
C THR A 160 3.27 -4.54 22.66
N ARG A 161 4.32 -4.91 23.43
CA ARG A 161 5.29 -3.95 23.96
C ARG A 161 6.03 -3.21 22.81
N ASN A 162 6.42 -3.94 21.77
CA ASN A 162 7.13 -3.35 20.63
C ASN A 162 6.25 -2.34 19.86
N GLY A 163 4.96 -2.63 19.72
CA GLY A 163 4.01 -1.70 19.12
C GLY A 163 3.79 -0.44 19.96
N LEU A 164 3.81 -0.57 21.30
CA LEU A 164 3.78 0.57 22.21
C LEU A 164 5.02 1.45 22.02
N VAL A 165 6.22 0.84 22.00
CA VAL A 165 7.48 1.56 21.78
C VAL A 165 7.49 2.26 20.42
N LEU A 166 7.03 1.58 19.37
CA LEU A 166 6.93 2.16 18.02
C LEU A 166 6.06 3.43 18.03
N ARG A 167 4.89 3.38 18.67
CA ARG A 167 4.00 4.55 18.80
C ARG A 167 4.61 5.65 19.65
N SER A 168 5.29 5.32 20.76
CA SER A 168 5.98 6.29 21.61
C SER A 168 7.05 7.06 20.85
N VAL A 169 7.81 6.39 19.98
CA VAL A 169 8.79 7.02 19.08
C VAL A 169 8.11 8.01 18.11
N GLY A 170 6.89 7.71 17.66
CA GLY A 170 6.12 8.61 16.81
C GLY A 170 5.53 9.80 17.55
N GLU A 171 5.18 9.64 18.83
CA GLU A 171 4.64 10.73 19.65
C GLU A 171 5.73 11.69 20.12
N SER A 172 6.79 11.16 20.75
CA SER A 172 7.92 11.96 21.26
C SER A 172 9.21 11.14 21.13
N PRO A 173 9.94 11.32 20.02
CA PRO A 173 11.22 10.64 19.83
C PRO A 173 12.25 11.05 20.87
N GLU A 174 12.22 12.31 21.36
CA GLU A 174 13.10 12.83 22.40
C GLU A 174 12.86 12.10 23.74
N SER A 175 11.60 11.96 24.15
CA SER A 175 11.23 11.22 25.36
C SER A 175 11.58 9.74 25.26
N ALA A 176 11.34 9.12 24.10
CA ALA A 176 11.72 7.73 23.85
C ALA A 176 13.24 7.55 23.92
N HIS A 177 14.02 8.52 23.41
CA HIS A 177 15.48 8.50 23.48
C HIS A 177 15.97 8.66 24.93
N ALA A 178 15.40 9.57 25.70
CA ALA A 178 15.73 9.77 27.10
C ALA A 178 15.48 8.50 27.98
N LEU A 179 14.51 7.67 27.58
CA LEU A 179 14.24 6.35 28.17
C LEU A 179 15.19 5.24 27.67
N GLY A 180 16.18 5.56 26.83
CA GLY A 180 17.18 4.63 26.32
C GLY A 180 16.78 3.84 25.06
N TYR A 181 15.65 4.17 24.42
CA TYR A 181 15.26 3.49 23.19
C TYR A 181 16.09 3.96 21.98
N PRO A 182 16.52 3.05 21.08
CA PRO A 182 17.30 3.41 19.90
C PRO A 182 16.39 3.94 18.77
N VAL A 183 15.92 5.17 18.91
CA VAL A 183 14.92 5.84 18.05
C VAL A 183 15.23 5.69 16.56
N ARG A 184 16.49 5.96 16.13
CA ARG A 184 16.91 5.85 14.73
C ARG A 184 16.71 4.44 14.17
N ARG A 185 17.09 3.40 14.95
CA ARG A 185 16.93 2.00 14.52
C ARG A 185 15.45 1.61 14.42
N ILE A 186 14.63 2.05 15.38
CA ILE A 186 13.18 1.78 15.39
C ILE A 186 12.52 2.43 14.18
N ARG A 187 12.84 3.70 13.89
CA ARG A 187 12.36 4.41 12.70
C ARG A 187 12.79 3.70 11.41
N LEU A 188 14.06 3.28 11.30
CA LEU A 188 14.54 2.56 10.11
C LEU A 188 13.81 1.24 9.90
N LEU A 189 13.69 0.41 10.94
CA LEU A 189 13.00 -0.88 10.84
C LEU A 189 11.54 -0.71 10.41
N ALA A 190 10.85 0.31 10.94
CA ALA A 190 9.49 0.65 10.54
C ALA A 190 9.42 1.08 9.07
N VAL A 191 10.36 1.90 8.62
CA VAL A 191 10.45 2.37 7.23
C VAL A 191 10.71 1.21 6.28
N VAL A 192 11.63 0.31 6.62
CA VAL A 192 11.95 -0.88 5.82
C VAL A 192 10.76 -1.85 5.74
N ALA A 193 10.10 -2.10 6.89
CA ALA A 193 8.89 -2.93 6.92
C ALA A 193 7.75 -2.33 6.07
N GLY A 194 7.57 -1.02 6.15
CA GLY A 194 6.60 -0.30 5.32
C GLY A 194 6.93 -0.37 3.84
N GLY A 195 8.20 -0.20 3.48
CA GLY A 195 8.67 -0.35 2.11
C GLY A 195 8.53 -1.77 1.57
N ALA A 196 8.72 -2.79 2.40
CA ALA A 196 8.47 -4.18 2.03
C ALA A 196 7.00 -4.43 1.68
N LEU A 197 6.05 -3.85 2.44
CA LEU A 197 4.62 -3.95 2.13
C LEU A 197 4.23 -3.16 0.87
N CYS A 198 4.81 -1.98 0.65
CA CYS A 198 4.68 -1.26 -0.62
C CYS A 198 5.23 -2.09 -1.79
N GLY A 199 6.36 -2.78 -1.57
CA GLY A 199 6.95 -3.70 -2.54
C GLY A 199 6.06 -4.89 -2.84
N LEU A 200 5.43 -5.48 -1.81
CA LEU A 200 4.45 -6.55 -1.98
C LEU A 200 3.25 -6.09 -2.79
N ALA A 201 2.74 -4.86 -2.53
CA ALA A 201 1.65 -4.26 -3.29
C ALA A 201 2.03 -4.07 -4.78
N GLY A 202 3.25 -3.59 -5.06
CA GLY A 202 3.76 -3.43 -6.42
C GLY A 202 3.88 -4.76 -7.17
N ALA A 203 4.47 -5.78 -6.55
CA ALA A 203 4.56 -7.12 -7.13
C ALA A 203 3.18 -7.76 -7.33
N TYR A 204 2.23 -7.53 -6.42
CA TYR A 204 0.86 -8.01 -6.58
C TYR A 204 0.19 -7.41 -7.82
N ILE A 205 0.45 -6.13 -8.14
CA ILE A 205 -0.09 -5.51 -9.36
C ILE A 205 0.39 -6.26 -10.59
N SER A 206 1.69 -6.47 -10.74
CA SER A 206 2.28 -7.00 -11.97
C SER A 206 2.16 -8.52 -12.11
N VAL A 207 2.00 -9.25 -11.01
CA VAL A 207 1.95 -10.72 -11.03
C VAL A 207 0.52 -11.25 -11.03
N ILE A 208 -0.40 -10.60 -10.30
CA ILE A 208 -1.77 -11.12 -10.09
C ILE A 208 -2.84 -10.19 -10.63
N TYR A 209 -2.82 -8.90 -10.24
CA TYR A 209 -3.89 -7.97 -10.58
C TYR A 209 -3.93 -7.67 -12.08
N THR A 210 -2.77 -7.46 -12.68
CA THR A 210 -2.59 -7.23 -14.11
C THR A 210 -1.34 -8.00 -14.54
N PRO A 211 -1.45 -9.31 -14.89
CA PRO A 211 -0.31 -10.22 -15.07
C PRO A 211 0.47 -9.90 -16.37
N LEU A 212 0.96 -8.70 -16.47
CA LEU A 212 1.77 -8.16 -17.55
C LEU A 212 2.57 -6.96 -17.04
N TRP A 213 3.61 -6.59 -17.77
CA TRP A 213 4.37 -5.38 -17.50
C TRP A 213 3.96 -4.25 -18.45
N VAL A 214 3.58 -3.12 -17.87
CA VAL A 214 3.34 -1.85 -18.60
C VAL A 214 4.00 -0.71 -17.81
N GLU A 215 4.64 0.20 -18.53
CA GLU A 215 5.21 1.40 -17.93
C GLU A 215 4.15 2.19 -17.17
N GLY A 216 4.49 2.64 -15.96
CA GLY A 216 3.58 3.42 -15.11
C GLY A 216 2.37 2.65 -14.56
N MET A 217 2.38 1.31 -14.56
CA MET A 217 1.24 0.46 -14.19
C MET A 217 0.70 0.67 -12.76
N VAL A 218 1.46 1.26 -11.87
CA VAL A 218 1.00 1.63 -10.52
C VAL A 218 -0.02 2.75 -10.58
N ALA A 219 0.14 3.69 -11.54
CA ALA A 219 -0.85 4.71 -11.88
C ALA A 219 -1.37 5.53 -10.69
N GLY A 220 -0.47 6.00 -9.83
CA GLY A 220 -0.82 6.85 -8.69
C GLY A 220 -1.35 6.14 -7.46
N LYS A 221 -1.40 4.79 -7.46
CA LYS A 221 -1.92 4.02 -6.30
C LYS A 221 -1.08 4.23 -5.03
N GLY A 222 0.22 4.53 -5.16
CA GLY A 222 1.06 4.89 -4.01
C GLY A 222 0.65 6.21 -3.38
N TRP A 223 0.26 7.20 -4.18
CA TRP A 223 -0.27 8.48 -3.70
C TRP A 223 -1.63 8.31 -3.02
N ILE A 224 -2.52 7.51 -3.62
CA ILE A 224 -3.82 7.18 -3.03
C ILE A 224 -3.60 6.45 -1.70
N ALA A 225 -2.65 5.52 -1.62
CA ALA A 225 -2.34 4.80 -0.40
C ALA A 225 -1.85 5.72 0.72
N LEU A 226 -1.04 6.73 0.40
CA LEU A 226 -0.60 7.75 1.36
C LEU A 226 -1.79 8.59 1.87
N ALA A 227 -2.63 9.06 0.97
CA ALA A 227 -3.83 9.80 1.34
C ALA A 227 -4.75 8.96 2.22
N LEU A 228 -4.88 7.67 1.90
CA LEU A 228 -5.73 6.74 2.63
C LEU A 228 -5.28 6.51 4.08
N THR A 229 -3.99 6.53 4.38
CA THR A 229 -3.50 6.43 5.78
C THR A 229 -4.01 7.59 6.62
N THR A 230 -3.98 8.80 6.06
CA THR A 230 -4.50 10.02 6.72
C THR A 230 -6.01 9.96 6.89
N PHE A 231 -6.76 9.56 5.84
CA PHE A 231 -8.22 9.40 5.89
C PHE A 231 -8.65 8.34 6.89
N ALA A 232 -7.91 7.26 6.98
CA ALA A 232 -8.15 6.21 7.95
C ALA A 232 -7.77 6.62 9.38
N THR A 233 -7.31 7.86 9.58
CA THR A 233 -6.85 8.37 10.89
C THR A 233 -5.85 7.43 11.55
N TRP A 234 -4.90 6.92 10.77
CA TRP A 234 -3.82 6.00 11.18
C TRP A 234 -4.31 4.75 11.93
N ARG A 235 -5.52 4.27 11.63
CA ARG A 235 -6.08 3.03 12.19
C ARG A 235 -6.11 1.92 11.13
N PRO A 236 -5.42 0.76 11.34
CA PRO A 236 -5.32 -0.29 10.32
C PRO A 236 -6.68 -0.82 9.83
N ALA A 237 -7.66 -1.00 10.72
CA ALA A 237 -9.00 -1.45 10.32
C ALA A 237 -9.68 -0.46 9.35
N ARG A 238 -9.52 0.85 9.58
CA ARG A 238 -10.08 1.88 8.69
C ARG A 238 -9.33 1.95 7.38
N VAL A 239 -8.01 1.69 7.38
CA VAL A 239 -7.20 1.55 6.16
C VAL A 239 -7.77 0.45 5.27
N LEU A 240 -8.03 -0.72 5.84
CA LEU A 240 -8.59 -1.85 5.08
C LEU A 240 -9.97 -1.51 4.49
N LEU A 241 -10.86 -0.96 5.30
CA LEU A 241 -12.19 -0.54 4.85
C LEU A 241 -12.11 0.53 3.75
N GLY A 242 -11.28 1.54 3.94
CA GLY A 242 -11.04 2.59 2.96
C GLY A 242 -10.44 2.05 1.66
N ALA A 243 -9.49 1.13 1.72
CA ALA A 243 -8.89 0.50 0.56
C ALA A 243 -9.92 -0.25 -0.30
N TYR A 244 -10.81 -1.01 0.34
CA TYR A 244 -11.88 -1.70 -0.38
C TYR A 244 -12.97 -0.74 -0.88
N LEU A 245 -13.26 0.32 -0.16
CA LEU A 245 -14.16 1.36 -0.64
C LEU A 245 -13.59 2.03 -1.92
N PHE A 246 -12.32 2.41 -1.90
CA PHE A 246 -11.64 2.97 -3.07
C PHE A 246 -11.55 1.99 -4.23
N GLY A 247 -11.19 0.74 -3.94
CA GLY A 247 -11.22 -0.33 -4.93
C GLY A 247 -12.60 -0.49 -5.56
N GLY A 248 -13.66 -0.43 -4.73
CA GLY A 248 -15.05 -0.50 -5.18
C GLY A 248 -15.46 0.66 -6.08
N VAL A 249 -15.10 1.90 -5.72
CA VAL A 249 -15.36 3.07 -6.56
C VAL A 249 -14.64 2.95 -7.92
N THR A 250 -13.40 2.46 -7.92
CA THR A 250 -12.65 2.24 -9.16
C THR A 250 -13.29 1.16 -10.02
N MET A 251 -13.74 0.06 -9.44
CA MET A 251 -14.41 -1.01 -10.19
C MET A 251 -15.79 -0.59 -10.67
N LEU A 252 -16.52 0.19 -9.87
CA LEU A 252 -17.80 0.78 -10.28
C LEU A 252 -17.62 1.70 -11.49
N GLN A 253 -16.57 2.51 -11.51
CA GLN A 253 -16.21 3.36 -12.65
C GLN A 253 -16.07 2.52 -13.93
N PHE A 254 -15.28 1.43 -13.89
CA PHE A 254 -15.11 0.56 -15.07
C PHE A 254 -16.41 -0.15 -15.46
N HIS A 255 -17.21 -0.56 -14.50
CA HIS A 255 -18.51 -1.18 -14.75
C HIS A 255 -19.44 -0.21 -15.47
N LEU A 256 -19.54 1.04 -15.00
CA LEU A 256 -20.37 2.08 -15.62
C LEU A 256 -19.91 2.42 -17.04
N GLN A 257 -18.59 2.45 -17.29
CA GLN A 257 -18.06 2.64 -18.65
C GLN A 257 -18.48 1.49 -19.59
N GLY A 258 -18.60 0.28 -19.10
CA GLY A 258 -19.03 -0.89 -19.87
C GLY A 258 -20.53 -0.97 -20.16
N THR A 259 -21.37 -0.25 -19.40
CA THR A 259 -22.84 -0.27 -19.57
C THR A 259 -23.40 0.65 -20.64
N GLY A 260 -22.52 1.38 -21.38
CA GLY A 260 -22.94 2.27 -22.46
C GLY A 260 -23.71 3.50 -22.03
N ILE A 261 -23.54 3.94 -20.77
CA ILE A 261 -24.11 5.18 -20.27
C ILE A 261 -23.41 6.35 -20.97
N ASP A 262 -24.17 7.29 -21.55
CA ASP A 262 -23.68 8.48 -22.25
C ASP A 262 -23.03 9.53 -21.31
N ILE A 263 -22.16 9.06 -20.40
CA ILE A 263 -21.33 9.93 -19.58
C ILE A 263 -19.91 9.88 -20.12
N PRO A 264 -19.29 11.02 -20.47
CA PRO A 264 -17.90 11.04 -20.92
C PRO A 264 -16.98 10.31 -19.91
N SER A 265 -16.11 9.45 -20.42
CA SER A 265 -15.22 8.61 -19.61
C SER A 265 -14.37 9.42 -18.62
N GLN A 266 -14.07 10.67 -18.97
CA GLN A 266 -13.32 11.63 -18.14
C GLN A 266 -14.04 11.93 -16.81
N PHE A 267 -15.36 12.06 -16.82
CA PHE A 267 -16.14 12.25 -15.58
C PHE A 267 -16.14 11.00 -14.71
N LEU A 268 -16.22 9.82 -15.32
CA LEU A 268 -16.18 8.57 -14.60
C LEU A 268 -14.79 8.34 -13.95
N THR A 269 -13.69 8.73 -14.64
CA THR A 269 -12.34 8.64 -14.07
C THR A 269 -12.11 9.60 -12.89
N MET A 270 -12.94 10.63 -12.72
CA MET A 270 -12.90 11.52 -11.55
C MET A 270 -13.55 10.91 -10.30
N LEU A 271 -14.37 9.87 -10.43
CA LEU A 271 -15.13 9.29 -9.30
C LEU A 271 -14.27 8.90 -8.09
N PRO A 272 -13.12 8.20 -8.22
CA PRO A 272 -12.27 7.88 -7.08
C PRO A 272 -11.74 9.12 -6.36
N TYR A 273 -11.40 10.17 -7.13
CA TYR A 273 -10.89 11.43 -6.56
C TYR A 273 -12.01 12.23 -5.87
N LEU A 274 -13.21 12.25 -6.46
CA LEU A 274 -14.38 12.85 -5.83
C LEU A 274 -14.75 12.12 -4.53
N ALA A 275 -14.72 10.78 -4.53
CA ALA A 275 -14.91 10.00 -3.30
C ALA A 275 -13.88 10.37 -2.24
N THR A 276 -12.62 10.60 -2.63
CA THR A 276 -11.56 11.07 -1.74
C THR A 276 -11.92 12.40 -1.09
N ILE A 277 -12.35 13.38 -1.90
CA ILE A 277 -12.73 14.71 -1.43
C ILE A 277 -13.91 14.63 -0.46
N VAL A 278 -14.92 13.82 -0.78
CA VAL A 278 -16.09 13.62 0.08
C VAL A 278 -15.68 13.00 1.42
N VAL A 279 -14.86 11.95 1.40
CA VAL A 279 -14.37 11.28 2.62
C VAL A 279 -13.55 12.26 3.46
N LEU A 280 -12.66 13.06 2.84
CA LEU A 280 -11.91 14.11 3.53
C LEU A 280 -12.83 15.12 4.19
N ALA A 281 -13.82 15.64 3.46
CA ALA A 281 -14.75 16.63 3.97
C ALA A 281 -15.53 16.09 5.18
N LEU A 282 -15.95 14.80 5.13
CA LEU A 282 -16.66 14.16 6.23
C LEU A 282 -15.78 13.97 7.47
N ILE A 283 -14.53 13.54 7.29
CA ILE A 283 -13.58 13.32 8.40
C ILE A 283 -13.15 14.67 9.01
N SER A 284 -12.95 15.70 8.18
CA SER A 284 -12.55 17.04 8.63
C SER A 284 -13.62 17.75 9.47
N ARG A 285 -14.88 17.30 9.43
CA ARG A 285 -15.94 17.81 10.30
C ARG A 285 -15.64 17.59 11.79
N ASN A 286 -14.80 16.58 12.11
CA ASN A 286 -14.41 16.30 13.50
C ASN A 286 -12.89 16.25 13.66
N PRO A 287 -12.21 17.42 13.77
CA PRO A 287 -10.75 17.53 13.82
C PRO A 287 -10.11 16.80 15.02
N GLN A 288 -10.90 16.52 16.06
CA GLN A 288 -10.41 15.77 17.23
C GLN A 288 -10.02 14.32 16.85
N TRP A 289 -10.73 13.69 15.91
CA TRP A 289 -10.43 12.31 15.48
C TRP A 289 -9.10 12.20 14.76
N ILE A 290 -8.71 13.25 14.05
CA ILE A 290 -7.42 13.32 13.36
C ILE A 290 -6.31 13.51 14.41
N LYS A 291 -6.46 14.49 15.30
CA LYS A 291 -5.45 14.83 16.32
C LYS A 291 -5.15 13.70 17.29
N ILE A 292 -6.15 12.91 17.71
CA ILE A 292 -5.96 11.80 18.67
C ILE A 292 -5.07 10.68 18.14
N ASN A 293 -5.06 10.43 16.83
CA ASN A 293 -4.34 9.30 16.26
C ASN A 293 -3.11 9.69 15.44
N MET A 294 -2.97 10.96 15.08
CA MET A 294 -1.83 11.47 14.32
C MET A 294 -0.60 11.51 15.23
N PRO A 295 0.52 10.88 14.82
CA PRO A 295 1.76 11.00 15.60
C PRO A 295 2.25 12.44 15.66
N ALA A 296 2.60 12.93 16.84
CA ALA A 296 2.97 14.34 17.04
C ALA A 296 4.31 14.72 16.37
N SER A 297 5.18 13.74 16.13
CA SER A 297 6.46 13.95 15.42
C SER A 297 6.41 13.69 13.93
N ILE A 298 5.21 13.54 13.33
CA ILE A 298 5.09 13.24 11.90
C ILE A 298 5.77 14.32 11.03
N GLY A 299 6.63 13.89 10.12
CA GLY A 299 7.39 14.77 9.23
C GLY A 299 8.54 15.55 9.89
N LYS A 300 8.76 15.38 11.21
CA LYS A 300 9.80 16.11 11.94
C LYS A 300 11.10 15.29 12.00
N PRO A 301 12.27 15.93 11.74
CA PRO A 301 13.56 15.29 11.98
C PRO A 301 13.79 15.04 13.46
N PHE A 302 14.65 14.09 13.78
CA PHE A 302 15.06 13.79 15.15
C PHE A 302 16.58 13.97 15.29
N TYR A 303 16.98 14.81 16.24
CA TYR A 303 18.38 15.07 16.57
C TYR A 303 18.69 14.51 17.97
N PRO A 304 19.54 13.47 18.09
CA PRO A 304 19.98 12.98 19.39
C PRO A 304 20.79 14.07 20.11
N GLY A 305 20.35 14.48 21.29
CA GLY A 305 21.08 15.44 22.12
C GLY A 305 20.69 16.91 21.91
N SER A 306 19.57 17.18 21.22
CA SER A 306 18.95 18.53 21.22
C SER A 306 18.00 18.72 22.37
#